data_b5590c9b52affdc8123ba9264dde240c
#
_entry.id   b5590c9b52affdc8123ba9264dde240c
#
_cell.length_a   1.000
_cell.length_b   1.000
_cell.length_c   1.000
_cell.angle_alpha   90.00
_cell.angle_beta   90.00
_cell.angle_gamma   90.00
#
_symmetry.space_group_name_H-M   'P 1'
#
loop_
_entity.id
_entity.type
_entity.pdbx_description
1 polymer ?
#
loop_
_entity_poly.entity_id
_entity_poly.type
_entity_poly.pdbx_seq_one_letter_code
_entity_poly.pdbx_strand_id
1 'polypeptide(L)'
;VDPIRDIEIINLELMLADLEVINNRLNKVSKKAVMSKDKEAMKENDILEKLKSNLEKNIPLRQVEFDLEELEFIKGFNLLTLKPIIYMANVNEEDLIEDNNVYVQKVREYAIKENSEVITVCAKIEEDLADLSDIEKTEFLLDLGIKESGLDKLIKATYKLLGLATYFTAGTDECRAW
;
A
#
# COMPACT_ATOMS: atom_id res chain seq x y z
N VAL A 1 5.55 20.86 9.85
CA VAL A 1 5.17 19.52 9.36
C VAL A 1 6.01 19.23 8.13
N ASP A 2 6.61 18.06 8.06
CA ASP A 2 7.36 17.57 6.88
C ASP A 2 6.87 16.17 6.52
N PRO A 3 5.89 16.06 5.60
CA PRO A 3 5.27 14.78 5.28
C PRO A 3 6.24 13.78 4.64
N ILE A 4 7.28 14.25 3.96
CA ILE A 4 8.25 13.35 3.33
C ILE A 4 9.11 12.68 4.39
N ARG A 5 9.58 13.46 5.38
CA ARG A 5 10.31 12.92 6.53
C ARG A 5 9.47 11.88 7.29
N ASP A 6 8.18 12.15 7.47
CA ASP A 6 7.29 11.23 8.20
C ASP A 6 7.10 9.92 7.40
N ILE A 7 6.95 10.00 6.07
CA ILE A 7 6.90 8.83 5.17
C ILE A 7 8.21 8.03 5.27
N GLU A 8 9.37 8.69 5.24
CA GLU A 8 10.67 8.03 5.32
C GLU A 8 10.88 7.32 6.65
N ILE A 9 10.43 7.93 7.77
CA ILE A 9 10.49 7.30 9.10
C ILE A 9 9.63 6.03 9.13
N ILE A 10 8.39 6.09 8.67
CA ILE A 10 7.50 4.92 8.63
C ILE A 10 8.07 3.83 7.71
N ASN A 11 8.56 4.20 6.53
CA ASN A 11 9.22 3.24 5.64
C ASN A 11 10.42 2.56 6.32
N LEU A 12 11.23 3.31 7.07
CA LEU A 12 12.35 2.75 7.82
C LEU A 12 11.87 1.75 8.88
N GLU A 13 10.83 2.07 9.63
CA GLU A 13 10.26 1.17 10.64
C GLU A 13 9.75 -0.13 10.00
N LEU A 14 9.05 -0.04 8.87
CA LEU A 14 8.58 -1.21 8.13
C LEU A 14 9.74 -2.06 7.59
N MET A 15 10.81 -1.43 7.09
CA MET A 15 12.02 -2.12 6.63
C MET A 15 12.75 -2.82 7.76
N LEU A 16 12.83 -2.22 8.95
CA LEU A 16 13.44 -2.85 10.12
C LEU A 16 12.65 -4.07 10.59
N ALA A 17 11.32 -4.01 10.57
CA ALA A 17 10.47 -5.14 10.88
C ALA A 17 10.67 -6.30 9.88
N ASP A 18 10.73 -6.00 8.59
CA ASP A 18 10.99 -7.01 7.55
C ASP A 18 12.41 -7.61 7.68
N LEU A 19 13.42 -6.78 8.00
CA LEU A 19 14.79 -7.25 8.26
C LEU A 19 14.86 -8.26 9.41
N GLU A 20 14.08 -8.05 10.46
CA GLU A 20 14.00 -9.00 11.56
C GLU A 20 13.46 -10.36 11.09
N VAL A 21 12.37 -10.37 10.31
CA VAL A 21 11.80 -11.60 9.73
C VAL A 21 12.82 -12.32 8.86
N ILE A 22 13.47 -11.58 7.95
CA ILE A 22 14.47 -12.13 7.01
C ILE A 22 15.70 -12.68 7.76
N ASN A 23 16.25 -11.95 8.72
CA ASN A 23 17.40 -12.41 9.50
C ASN A 23 17.08 -13.67 10.30
N ASN A 24 15.89 -13.75 10.89
CA ASN A 24 15.43 -14.93 11.61
C ASN A 24 15.34 -16.16 10.69
N ARG A 25 14.94 -15.97 9.44
CA ARG A 25 14.90 -17.05 8.44
C ARG A 25 16.27 -17.41 7.93
N LEU A 26 17.12 -16.44 7.60
CA LEU A 26 18.52 -16.65 7.19
C LEU A 26 19.30 -17.48 8.20
N ASN A 27 19.17 -17.20 9.50
CA ASN A 27 19.83 -17.96 10.57
C ASN A 27 19.46 -19.44 10.58
N LYS A 28 18.27 -19.81 10.06
CA LYS A 28 17.82 -21.21 9.96
C LYS A 28 18.30 -21.86 8.67
N VAL A 29 18.25 -21.14 7.56
CA VAL A 29 18.51 -21.66 6.23
C VAL A 29 20.00 -21.73 5.93
N SER A 30 20.79 -20.73 6.30
CA SER A 30 22.24 -20.69 6.05
C SER A 30 22.96 -21.91 6.62
N LYS A 31 22.55 -22.41 7.79
CA LYS A 31 23.10 -23.65 8.37
C LYS A 31 22.81 -24.87 7.51
N LYS A 32 21.61 -24.97 6.94
CA LYS A 32 21.23 -26.07 6.06
C LYS A 32 21.95 -25.98 4.70
N ALA A 33 21.98 -24.80 4.09
CA ALA A 33 22.63 -24.56 2.81
C ALA A 33 24.11 -24.97 2.83
N VAL A 34 24.83 -24.62 3.91
CA VAL A 34 26.25 -24.95 4.06
C VAL A 34 26.48 -26.44 4.37
N MET A 35 25.64 -27.04 5.22
CA MET A 35 25.88 -28.43 5.72
C MET A 35 25.38 -29.51 4.73
N SER A 36 24.26 -29.29 4.05
CA SER A 36 23.64 -30.33 3.21
C SER A 36 23.89 -30.20 1.71
N LYS A 37 24.47 -29.09 1.24
CA LYS A 37 24.59 -28.75 -0.21
C LYS A 37 23.23 -28.88 -0.94
N ASP A 38 22.15 -28.63 -0.22
CA ASP A 38 20.80 -28.68 -0.74
C ASP A 38 20.57 -27.49 -1.68
N LYS A 39 20.25 -27.77 -2.94
CA LYS A 39 20.05 -26.75 -3.97
C LYS A 39 18.87 -25.82 -3.64
N GLU A 40 17.81 -26.34 -3.02
CA GLU A 40 16.65 -25.53 -2.62
C GLU A 40 17.03 -24.58 -1.48
N ALA A 41 17.76 -25.06 -0.46
CA ALA A 41 18.25 -24.23 0.62
C ALA A 41 19.24 -23.15 0.15
N MET A 42 20.04 -23.45 -0.87
CA MET A 42 20.93 -22.45 -1.47
C MET A 42 20.13 -21.34 -2.19
N LYS A 43 19.16 -21.71 -3.03
CA LYS A 43 18.27 -20.73 -3.70
C LYS A 43 17.53 -19.85 -2.66
N GLU A 44 16.98 -20.49 -1.63
CA GLU A 44 16.30 -19.78 -0.53
C GLU A 44 17.24 -18.76 0.12
N ASN A 45 18.49 -19.17 0.41
CA ASN A 45 19.50 -18.29 1.00
C ASN A 45 19.81 -17.10 0.09
N ASP A 46 19.99 -17.33 -1.22
CA ASP A 46 20.30 -16.28 -2.19
C ASP A 46 19.16 -15.25 -2.30
N ILE A 47 17.89 -15.69 -2.32
CA ILE A 47 16.73 -14.80 -2.32
C ILE A 47 16.70 -13.97 -1.02
N LEU A 48 16.89 -14.60 0.13
CA LEU A 48 16.87 -13.90 1.42
C LEU A 48 18.00 -12.87 1.53
N GLU A 49 19.20 -13.17 1.05
CA GLU A 49 20.32 -12.22 0.98
C GLU A 49 20.02 -11.05 0.03
N LYS A 50 19.37 -11.29 -1.12
CA LYS A 50 18.91 -10.25 -2.04
C LYS A 50 17.92 -9.32 -1.34
N LEU A 51 16.92 -9.86 -0.62
CA LEU A 51 15.94 -9.07 0.15
C LEU A 51 16.64 -8.22 1.21
N LYS A 52 17.50 -8.84 2.02
CA LYS A 52 18.27 -8.17 3.08
C LYS A 52 19.11 -7.02 2.52
N SER A 53 19.87 -7.28 1.46
CA SER A 53 20.75 -6.27 0.84
C SER A 53 19.98 -5.04 0.32
N ASN A 54 18.76 -5.21 -0.18
CA ASN A 54 17.93 -4.08 -0.61
C ASN A 54 17.43 -3.27 0.60
N LEU A 55 16.91 -3.93 1.63
CA LEU A 55 16.44 -3.26 2.83
C LEU A 55 17.56 -2.50 3.57
N GLU A 56 18.78 -3.08 3.65
CA GLU A 56 19.95 -2.41 4.23
C GLU A 56 20.41 -1.16 3.44
N LYS A 57 20.04 -1.08 2.16
CA LYS A 57 20.24 0.11 1.31
C LYS A 57 19.07 1.11 1.40
N ASN A 58 18.14 0.92 2.33
CA ASN A 58 16.91 1.70 2.48
C ASN A 58 16.02 1.66 1.23
N ILE A 59 15.97 0.52 0.52
CA ILE A 59 15.10 0.30 -0.63
C ILE A 59 13.94 -0.60 -0.19
N PRO A 60 12.68 -0.09 -0.11
CA PRO A 60 11.51 -0.91 0.17
C PRO A 60 11.32 -1.99 -0.90
N LEU A 61 10.92 -3.19 -0.51
CA LEU A 61 10.86 -4.35 -1.43
C LEU A 61 9.86 -4.18 -2.58
N ARG A 62 8.84 -3.32 -2.43
CA ARG A 62 7.90 -2.95 -3.51
C ARG A 62 8.54 -2.21 -4.68
N GLN A 63 9.76 -1.68 -4.49
CA GLN A 63 10.54 -1.00 -5.55
C GLN A 63 11.57 -1.93 -6.21
N VAL A 64 11.66 -3.18 -5.76
CA VAL A 64 12.61 -4.18 -6.26
C VAL A 64 11.91 -5.08 -7.27
N GLU A 65 12.55 -5.33 -8.40
CA GLU A 65 12.06 -6.30 -9.37
C GLU A 65 12.40 -7.72 -8.92
N PHE A 66 11.37 -8.57 -8.92
CA PHE A 66 11.47 -9.99 -8.62
C PHE A 66 10.89 -10.79 -9.78
N ASP A 67 11.49 -11.94 -10.08
CA ASP A 67 10.89 -12.90 -11.00
C ASP A 67 9.72 -13.66 -10.35
N LEU A 68 9.00 -14.45 -11.15
CA LEU A 68 7.81 -15.16 -10.66
C LEU A 68 8.14 -16.22 -9.61
N GLU A 69 9.30 -16.90 -9.71
CA GLU A 69 9.75 -17.91 -8.75
C GLU A 69 10.10 -17.26 -7.41
N GLU A 70 10.81 -16.13 -7.45
CA GLU A 70 11.13 -15.31 -6.27
C GLU A 70 9.87 -14.81 -5.58
N LEU A 71 8.89 -14.26 -6.34
CA LEU A 71 7.64 -13.75 -5.80
C LEU A 71 6.82 -14.84 -5.11
N GLU A 72 6.74 -16.04 -5.71
CA GLU A 72 6.01 -17.15 -5.12
C GLU A 72 6.64 -17.60 -3.80
N PHE A 73 7.97 -17.63 -3.74
CA PHE A 73 8.71 -17.92 -2.53
C PHE A 73 8.51 -16.84 -1.44
N ILE A 74 8.60 -15.56 -1.80
CA ILE A 74 8.52 -14.42 -0.87
C ILE A 74 7.11 -14.26 -0.28
N LYS A 75 6.05 -14.63 -0.99
CA LYS A 75 4.65 -14.51 -0.51
C LYS A 75 4.43 -15.09 0.89
N GLY A 76 5.10 -16.17 1.22
CA GLY A 76 4.96 -16.83 2.52
C GLY A 76 5.49 -16.04 3.72
N PHE A 77 6.29 -15.00 3.50
CA PHE A 77 6.87 -14.20 4.59
C PHE A 77 6.00 -13.02 5.04
N ASN A 78 4.97 -12.66 4.27
CA ASN A 78 4.09 -11.51 4.56
C ASN A 78 4.83 -10.20 4.81
N LEU A 79 5.93 -9.95 4.07
CA LEU A 79 6.75 -8.77 4.23
C LEU A 79 5.95 -7.49 4.02
N LEU A 80 6.12 -6.53 4.92
CA LEU A 80 5.35 -5.28 4.95
C LEU A 80 5.74 -4.36 3.80
N THR A 81 7.04 -4.26 3.52
CA THR A 81 7.56 -3.37 2.47
C THR A 81 7.34 -3.90 1.06
N LEU A 82 6.92 -5.17 0.91
CA LEU A 82 6.54 -5.75 -0.38
C LEU A 82 5.13 -5.35 -0.82
N LYS A 83 4.28 -5.00 0.14
CA LYS A 83 2.88 -4.64 -0.13
C LYS A 83 2.79 -3.31 -0.88
N PRO A 84 1.89 -3.20 -1.87
CA PRO A 84 1.60 -1.92 -2.49
C PRO A 84 0.93 -0.98 -1.48
N ILE A 85 1.11 0.33 -1.67
CA ILE A 85 0.62 1.35 -0.73
C ILE A 85 -0.19 2.42 -1.46
N ILE A 86 -1.07 3.08 -0.70
CA ILE A 86 -1.76 4.30 -1.07
C ILE A 86 -1.42 5.35 0.00
N TYR A 87 -1.05 6.54 -0.42
CA TYR A 87 -0.87 7.67 0.47
C TYR A 87 -2.20 8.39 0.64
N MET A 88 -2.67 8.54 1.87
CA MET A 88 -3.87 9.29 2.19
C MET A 88 -3.49 10.59 2.88
N ALA A 89 -3.59 11.71 2.15
CA ALA A 89 -3.30 13.04 2.66
C ALA A 89 -4.56 13.63 3.32
N ASN A 90 -4.56 13.69 4.65
CA ASN A 90 -5.64 14.35 5.40
C ASN A 90 -5.38 15.85 5.44
N VAL A 91 -6.30 16.63 4.90
CA VAL A 91 -6.23 18.08 4.81
C VAL A 91 -7.48 18.75 5.42
N ASN A 92 -7.45 20.07 5.54
CA ASN A 92 -8.65 20.83 5.89
C ASN A 92 -9.61 20.95 4.69
N GLU A 93 -10.79 21.50 4.92
CA GLU A 93 -11.84 21.64 3.92
C GLU A 93 -11.43 22.57 2.76
N GLU A 94 -10.80 23.71 3.06
CA GLU A 94 -10.33 24.68 2.06
C GLU A 94 -9.28 24.03 1.13
N ASP A 95 -8.28 23.36 1.69
CA ASP A 95 -7.24 22.66 0.93
C ASP A 95 -7.78 21.50 0.09
N LEU A 96 -8.88 20.85 0.53
CA LEU A 96 -9.51 19.80 -0.26
C LEU A 96 -10.18 20.35 -1.53
N ILE A 97 -10.82 21.53 -1.40
CA ILE A 97 -11.56 22.19 -2.49
C ILE A 97 -10.57 22.85 -3.47
N GLU A 98 -9.58 23.57 -2.96
CA GLU A 98 -8.64 24.32 -3.78
C GLU A 98 -7.55 23.44 -4.43
N ASP A 99 -7.28 22.28 -3.87
CA ASP A 99 -6.24 21.29 -4.28
C ASP A 99 -4.84 21.90 -4.51
N ASN A 100 -4.51 22.96 -3.75
CA ASN A 100 -3.28 23.74 -3.90
C ASN A 100 -2.27 23.57 -2.75
N ASN A 101 -2.53 22.65 -1.81
CA ASN A 101 -1.70 22.43 -0.64
C ASN A 101 -0.30 21.95 -1.02
N VAL A 102 0.72 22.74 -0.65
CA VAL A 102 2.14 22.48 -0.96
C VAL A 102 2.64 21.15 -0.41
N TYR A 103 2.15 20.72 0.75
CA TYR A 103 2.54 19.44 1.34
C TYR A 103 1.96 18.25 0.56
N VAL A 104 0.72 18.37 0.10
CA VAL A 104 0.09 17.37 -0.77
C VAL A 104 0.87 17.24 -2.09
N GLN A 105 1.28 18.34 -2.68
CA GLN A 105 2.08 18.31 -3.92
C GLN A 105 3.43 17.59 -3.71
N LYS A 106 4.13 17.82 -2.60
CA LYS A 106 5.36 17.08 -2.26
C LYS A 106 5.11 15.59 -2.13
N VAL A 107 3.99 15.19 -1.48
CA VAL A 107 3.63 13.76 -1.36
C VAL A 107 3.31 13.16 -2.73
N ARG A 108 2.62 13.88 -3.61
CA ARG A 108 2.37 13.44 -4.98
C ARG A 108 3.66 13.22 -5.78
N GLU A 109 4.61 14.15 -5.69
CA GLU A 109 5.92 14.01 -6.34
C GLU A 109 6.72 12.81 -5.80
N TYR A 110 6.63 12.56 -4.50
CA TYR A 110 7.24 11.39 -3.87
C TYR A 110 6.58 10.09 -4.34
N ALA A 111 5.25 10.03 -4.32
CA ALA A 111 4.46 8.86 -4.68
C ALA A 111 4.64 8.46 -6.16
N ILE A 112 4.79 9.43 -7.07
CA ILE A 112 5.09 9.18 -8.49
C ILE A 112 6.37 8.35 -8.65
N LYS A 113 7.40 8.62 -7.86
CA LYS A 113 8.68 7.88 -7.92
C LYS A 113 8.53 6.43 -7.48
N GLU A 114 7.56 6.15 -6.60
CA GLU A 114 7.24 4.80 -6.11
C GLU A 114 6.10 4.12 -6.90
N ASN A 115 5.57 4.79 -7.93
CA ASN A 115 4.37 4.35 -8.66
C ASN A 115 3.16 4.10 -7.74
N SER A 116 3.02 4.93 -6.70
CA SER A 116 1.95 4.87 -5.71
C SER A 116 0.92 5.97 -5.94
N GLU A 117 -0.33 5.72 -5.55
CA GLU A 117 -1.43 6.68 -5.68
C GLU A 117 -1.55 7.55 -4.40
N VAL A 118 -1.94 8.81 -4.56
CA VAL A 118 -2.21 9.74 -3.45
C VAL A 118 -3.66 10.15 -3.50
N ILE A 119 -4.35 10.00 -2.37
CA ILE A 119 -5.74 10.41 -2.19
C ILE A 119 -5.76 11.55 -1.16
N THR A 120 -6.42 12.64 -1.51
CA THR A 120 -6.66 13.75 -0.59
C THR A 120 -8.03 13.59 0.04
N VAL A 121 -8.11 13.65 1.37
CA VAL A 121 -9.35 13.52 2.16
C VAL A 121 -9.42 14.63 3.20
N CYS A 122 -10.64 14.94 3.65
CA CYS A 122 -10.87 15.74 4.82
C CYS A 122 -11.67 14.91 5.84
N ALA A 123 -11.03 14.49 6.92
CA ALA A 123 -11.64 13.62 7.92
C ALA A 123 -12.91 14.26 8.55
N LYS A 124 -12.96 15.60 8.67
CA LYS A 124 -14.13 16.30 9.16
C LYS A 124 -15.32 16.16 8.22
N ILE A 125 -15.11 16.33 6.91
CA ILE A 125 -16.17 16.11 5.91
C ILE A 125 -16.66 14.66 5.94
N GLU A 126 -15.75 13.67 6.05
CA GLU A 126 -16.15 12.26 6.15
C GLU A 126 -16.97 11.96 7.41
N GLU A 127 -16.64 12.61 8.54
CA GLU A 127 -17.42 12.54 9.78
C GLU A 127 -18.81 13.13 9.58
N ASP A 128 -18.93 14.32 9.00
CA ASP A 128 -20.22 14.98 8.72
C ASP A 128 -21.08 14.14 7.77
N LEU A 129 -20.46 13.47 6.78
CA LEU A 129 -21.15 12.57 5.84
C LEU A 129 -21.66 11.28 6.48
N ALA A 130 -21.04 10.80 7.56
CA ALA A 130 -21.32 9.48 8.11
C ALA A 130 -22.79 9.33 8.59
N ASP A 131 -23.36 10.41 9.12
CA ASP A 131 -24.71 10.45 9.68
C ASP A 131 -25.81 10.79 8.65
N LEU A 132 -25.45 11.10 7.40
CA LEU A 132 -26.37 11.51 6.34
C LEU A 132 -26.86 10.32 5.52
N SER A 133 -28.08 10.41 5.02
CA SER A 133 -28.61 9.50 3.98
C SER A 133 -27.90 9.73 2.64
N ASP A 134 -27.99 8.78 1.71
CA ASP A 134 -27.32 8.87 0.40
C ASP A 134 -27.73 10.09 -0.43
N ILE A 135 -28.98 10.54 -0.28
CA ILE A 135 -29.49 11.75 -0.95
C ILE A 135 -28.83 12.98 -0.34
N GLU A 136 -28.86 13.10 0.99
CA GLU A 136 -28.27 14.22 1.72
C GLU A 136 -26.75 14.30 1.51
N LYS A 137 -26.05 13.16 1.46
CA LYS A 137 -24.62 13.09 1.10
C LYS A 137 -24.34 13.71 -0.25
N THR A 138 -25.17 13.37 -1.24
CA THR A 138 -25.01 13.89 -2.60
C THR A 138 -25.21 15.39 -2.64
N GLU A 139 -26.23 15.91 -1.98
CA GLU A 139 -26.52 17.35 -1.89
C GLU A 139 -25.39 18.09 -1.15
N PHE A 140 -24.94 17.58 -0.01
CA PHE A 140 -23.86 18.15 0.77
C PHE A 140 -22.54 18.25 -0.02
N LEU A 141 -22.16 17.19 -0.72
CA LEU A 141 -20.94 17.19 -1.56
C LEU A 141 -21.08 18.17 -2.73
N LEU A 142 -22.25 18.28 -3.35
CA LEU A 142 -22.52 19.23 -4.43
C LEU A 142 -22.39 20.68 -3.94
N ASP A 143 -22.93 20.99 -2.76
CA ASP A 143 -22.84 22.34 -2.15
C ASP A 143 -21.38 22.74 -1.87
N LEU A 144 -20.53 21.79 -1.52
CA LEU A 144 -19.07 21.98 -1.36
C LEU A 144 -18.31 21.98 -2.68
N GLY A 145 -18.95 21.68 -3.81
CA GLY A 145 -18.26 21.53 -5.11
C GLY A 145 -17.41 20.26 -5.23
N ILE A 146 -17.62 19.28 -4.37
CA ILE A 146 -16.90 18.01 -4.31
C ILE A 146 -17.71 16.94 -5.06
N LYS A 147 -17.06 16.21 -5.96
CA LYS A 147 -17.76 15.21 -6.83
C LYS A 147 -18.04 13.89 -6.12
N GLU A 148 -17.17 13.48 -5.22
CA GLU A 148 -17.28 12.22 -4.47
C GLU A 148 -16.51 12.32 -3.15
N SER A 149 -16.93 11.51 -2.16
CA SER A 149 -16.29 11.47 -0.84
C SER A 149 -14.86 10.94 -0.91
N GLY A 150 -14.05 11.23 0.10
CA GLY A 150 -12.71 10.67 0.25
C GLY A 150 -12.74 9.16 0.43
N LEU A 151 -13.76 8.65 1.14
CA LEU A 151 -13.97 7.21 1.32
C LEU A 151 -14.25 6.50 -0.02
N ASP A 152 -15.10 7.06 -0.88
CA ASP A 152 -15.37 6.49 -2.21
C ASP A 152 -14.11 6.45 -3.08
N LYS A 153 -13.32 7.53 -3.05
CA LYS A 153 -12.02 7.58 -3.73
C LYS A 153 -11.08 6.48 -3.22
N LEU A 154 -11.01 6.30 -1.90
CA LEU A 154 -10.16 5.28 -1.27
C LEU A 154 -10.60 3.88 -1.67
N ILE A 155 -11.90 3.58 -1.66
CA ILE A 155 -12.42 2.28 -2.08
C ILE A 155 -12.04 2.00 -3.54
N LYS A 156 -12.30 2.94 -4.46
CA LYS A 156 -11.98 2.79 -5.89
C LYS A 156 -10.48 2.58 -6.12
N ALA A 157 -9.64 3.38 -5.47
CA ALA A 157 -8.19 3.26 -5.57
C ALA A 157 -7.68 1.93 -5.02
N THR A 158 -8.26 1.44 -3.91
CA THR A 158 -7.91 0.15 -3.33
C THR A 158 -8.27 -1.01 -4.26
N TYR A 159 -9.47 -0.99 -4.84
CA TYR A 159 -9.88 -1.99 -5.85
C TYR A 159 -8.93 -2.01 -7.05
N LYS A 160 -8.60 -0.83 -7.57
CA LYS A 160 -7.65 -0.68 -8.68
C LYS A 160 -6.26 -1.21 -8.31
N LEU A 161 -5.74 -0.85 -7.12
CA LEU A 161 -4.43 -1.27 -6.64
C LEU A 161 -4.31 -2.78 -6.49
N LEU A 162 -5.38 -3.42 -6.00
CA LEU A 162 -5.43 -4.87 -5.79
C LEU A 162 -5.84 -5.65 -7.06
N GLY A 163 -6.15 -4.96 -8.16
CA GLY A 163 -6.61 -5.59 -9.40
C GLY A 163 -7.96 -6.30 -9.23
N LEU A 164 -8.80 -5.84 -8.30
CA LEU A 164 -10.11 -6.42 -8.05
C LEU A 164 -11.13 -5.95 -9.08
N ALA A 165 -12.02 -6.86 -9.47
CA ALA A 165 -13.16 -6.56 -10.33
C ALA A 165 -14.44 -7.06 -9.67
N THR A 166 -15.49 -6.24 -9.73
CA THR A 166 -16.82 -6.65 -9.30
C THR A 166 -17.51 -7.37 -10.43
N TYR A 167 -18.10 -8.54 -10.17
CA TYR A 167 -18.90 -9.27 -11.13
C TYR A 167 -20.18 -9.82 -10.48
N PHE A 168 -21.19 -10.08 -11.31
CA PHE A 168 -22.46 -10.65 -10.87
C PHE A 168 -22.58 -12.08 -11.37
N THR A 169 -23.07 -12.96 -10.50
CA THR A 169 -23.55 -14.28 -10.90
C THR A 169 -25.07 -14.29 -10.80
N ALA A 170 -25.75 -14.77 -11.85
CA ALA A 170 -27.20 -14.93 -11.89
C ALA A 170 -27.51 -16.41 -12.08
N GLY A 171 -28.23 -17.00 -11.15
CA GLY A 171 -28.81 -18.34 -11.24
C GLY A 171 -30.31 -18.28 -11.27
N THR A 172 -30.96 -19.45 -11.33
CA THR A 172 -32.43 -19.55 -11.28
C THR A 172 -33.03 -19.12 -9.96
N ASP A 173 -32.26 -19.30 -8.87
CA ASP A 173 -32.75 -19.10 -7.51
C ASP A 173 -32.17 -17.86 -6.81
N GLU A 174 -31.03 -17.34 -7.29
CA GLU A 174 -30.37 -16.16 -6.67
C GLU A 174 -29.47 -15.41 -7.65
N CYS A 175 -29.30 -14.11 -7.36
CA CYS A 175 -28.26 -13.27 -7.96
C CYS A 175 -27.28 -12.83 -6.86
N ARG A 176 -25.98 -12.92 -7.12
CA ARG A 176 -24.93 -12.49 -6.16
C ARG A 176 -23.96 -11.51 -6.82
N ALA A 177 -23.55 -10.52 -6.05
CA ALA A 177 -22.44 -9.63 -6.37
C ALA A 177 -21.18 -10.11 -5.64
N TRP A 178 -20.06 -10.08 -6.32
CA TRP A 178 -18.75 -10.51 -5.81
C TRP A 178 -17.72 -9.40 -5.99
#